data_91917d3c1acefc1fe77847a4a880627e
#
_entry.id   91917d3c1acefc1fe77847a4a880627e
#
_cell.length_a   1.000
_cell.length_b   1.000
_cell.length_c   1.000
_cell.angle_alpha   90.00
_cell.angle_beta   90.00
_cell.angle_gamma   90.00
#
_symmetry.space_group_name_H-M   'P 1'
#
loop_
_entity.id
_entity.type
_entity.pdbx_description
1 polymer ?
#
loop_
_entity_poly.entity_id
_entity_poly.type
_entity_poly.pdbx_seq_one_letter_code
_entity_poly.pdbx_strand_id
1 'polypeptide(L)'
;MQVGDILRKKTARVATVRMNETVGIDAQLMRASNISALVIKDVVRTEGNTAVGMFTERDVVRAIAEHGAAGVSLKISQLISVQQLVSCSSTDTLEHVRHLMNKNHIRHLPVIDNYSLIGVISIRDISTAFDDEAMATQIVFAA
;
A
#
# COMPACT_ATOMS: atom_id res chain seq x y z
N MET A 1 -5.98 6.66 -18.04
CA MET A 1 -5.61 5.37 -17.40
C MET A 1 -6.17 5.34 -15.99
N GLN A 2 -6.76 4.23 -15.63
CA GLN A 2 -7.34 4.00 -14.33
C GLN A 2 -6.45 3.07 -13.49
N VAL A 3 -6.68 3.09 -12.17
CA VAL A 3 -5.97 2.21 -11.23
C VAL A 3 -6.07 0.74 -11.66
N GLY A 4 -7.24 0.28 -12.08
CA GLY A 4 -7.45 -1.10 -12.54
C GLY A 4 -6.54 -1.51 -13.69
N ASP A 5 -6.17 -0.59 -14.55
CA ASP A 5 -5.25 -0.87 -15.66
C ASP A 5 -3.85 -1.25 -15.15
N ILE A 6 -3.40 -0.56 -14.10
CA ILE A 6 -2.12 -0.88 -13.46
C ILE A 6 -2.20 -2.22 -12.75
N LEU A 7 -3.26 -2.48 -11.99
CA LEU A 7 -3.39 -3.74 -11.23
C LEU A 7 -3.40 -4.95 -12.14
N ARG A 8 -3.97 -4.85 -13.33
CA ARG A 8 -3.95 -5.95 -14.31
C ARG A 8 -2.56 -6.30 -14.81
N LYS A 9 -1.65 -5.33 -14.79
CA LYS A 9 -0.25 -5.53 -15.20
C LYS A 9 0.66 -5.95 -14.06
N LYS A 10 0.24 -5.76 -12.80
CA LYS A 10 1.03 -6.14 -11.63
C LYS A 10 0.95 -7.64 -11.39
N THR A 11 2.10 -8.24 -11.16
CA THR A 11 2.20 -9.66 -10.79
C THR A 11 2.35 -9.84 -9.28
N ALA A 12 2.65 -8.77 -8.54
CA ALA A 12 2.82 -8.82 -7.10
C ALA A 12 1.47 -9.06 -6.41
N ARG A 13 1.44 -10.01 -5.47
CA ARG A 13 0.26 -10.28 -4.66
C ARG A 13 0.17 -9.30 -3.51
N VAL A 14 -1.06 -8.98 -3.10
CA VAL A 14 -1.30 -8.24 -1.87
C VAL A 14 -1.03 -9.17 -0.70
N ALA A 15 -0.14 -8.73 0.20
CA ALA A 15 0.08 -9.43 1.45
C ALA A 15 -0.67 -8.70 2.56
N THR A 16 -1.32 -9.45 3.42
CA THR A 16 -2.09 -8.91 4.55
C THR A 16 -1.54 -9.43 5.86
N VAL A 17 -1.62 -8.60 6.89
CA VAL A 17 -1.18 -8.92 8.24
C VAL A 17 -2.24 -8.47 9.25
N ARG A 18 -2.13 -8.93 10.48
CA ARG A 18 -3.03 -8.54 11.56
C ARG A 18 -2.33 -7.62 12.55
N MET A 19 -3.13 -6.86 13.30
CA MET A 19 -2.63 -5.90 14.29
C MET A 19 -1.81 -6.54 15.41
N ASN A 20 -2.01 -7.81 15.70
CA ASN A 20 -1.27 -8.51 16.76
C ASN A 20 0.05 -9.13 16.30
N GLU A 21 0.41 -9.01 15.05
CA GLU A 21 1.70 -9.46 14.54
C GLU A 21 2.81 -8.49 14.94
N THR A 22 4.05 -8.98 14.99
CA THR A 22 5.20 -8.16 15.39
C THR A 22 5.84 -7.48 14.19
N VAL A 23 6.51 -6.36 14.46
CA VAL A 23 7.28 -5.62 13.47
C VAL A 23 8.32 -6.51 12.78
N GLY A 24 9.02 -7.34 13.55
CA GLY A 24 10.06 -8.22 12.99
C GLY A 24 9.52 -9.25 12.01
N ILE A 25 8.38 -9.87 12.32
CA ILE A 25 7.72 -10.84 11.42
C ILE A 25 7.26 -10.14 10.15
N ASP A 26 6.68 -8.96 10.28
CA ASP A 26 6.22 -8.20 9.10
C ASP A 26 7.38 -7.73 8.23
N ALA A 27 8.49 -7.32 8.83
CA ALA A 27 9.70 -6.97 8.10
C ALA A 27 10.23 -8.17 7.30
N GLN A 28 10.22 -9.37 7.91
CA GLN A 28 10.64 -10.61 7.23
C GLN A 28 9.69 -10.93 6.06
N LEU A 29 8.39 -10.72 6.23
CA LEU A 29 7.42 -10.94 5.17
C LEU A 29 7.66 -9.98 3.99
N MET A 30 7.89 -8.70 4.28
CA MET A 30 8.21 -7.71 3.23
C MET A 30 9.47 -8.11 2.46
N ARG A 31 10.50 -8.56 3.16
CA ARG A 31 11.76 -9.00 2.53
C ARG A 31 11.56 -10.24 1.67
N ALA A 32 10.88 -11.24 2.21
CA ALA A 32 10.64 -12.50 1.51
C ALA A 32 9.77 -12.32 0.27
N SER A 33 8.78 -11.43 0.34
CA SER A 33 7.85 -11.16 -0.76
C SER A 33 8.31 -10.04 -1.68
N ASN A 34 9.42 -9.38 -1.37
CA ASN A 34 9.96 -8.23 -2.10
C ASN A 34 8.92 -7.12 -2.28
N ILE A 35 8.22 -6.79 -1.21
CA ILE A 35 7.21 -5.72 -1.17
C ILE A 35 7.53 -4.75 -0.03
N SER A 36 7.13 -3.50 -0.19
CA SER A 36 7.43 -2.42 0.77
C SER A 36 6.24 -1.99 1.62
N ALA A 37 5.09 -2.61 1.42
CA ALA A 37 3.87 -2.27 2.15
C ALA A 37 2.98 -3.50 2.30
N LEU A 38 2.37 -3.61 3.48
CA LEU A 38 1.42 -4.66 3.83
C LEU A 38 0.08 -4.00 4.17
N VAL A 39 -1.01 -4.65 3.81
CA VAL A 39 -2.34 -4.21 4.23
C VAL A 39 -2.66 -4.85 5.57
N ILE A 40 -3.05 -4.03 6.55
CA ILE A 40 -3.49 -4.52 7.84
C ILE A 40 -4.98 -4.81 7.73
N LYS A 41 -5.36 -6.07 8.00
CA LYS A 41 -6.77 -6.48 8.10
C LYS A 41 -7.07 -6.89 9.53
N ASP A 42 -8.22 -6.51 9.99
CA ASP A 42 -8.69 -6.91 11.31
C ASP A 42 -10.20 -7.05 11.31
N VAL A 43 -10.73 -7.67 12.34
CA VAL A 43 -12.16 -7.85 12.51
C VAL A 43 -12.74 -6.59 13.13
N VAL A 44 -13.61 -5.91 12.37
CA VAL A 44 -14.40 -4.79 12.86
C VAL A 44 -15.80 -5.29 13.16
N ARG A 45 -16.33 -4.96 14.34
CA ARG A 45 -17.57 -5.51 14.90
C ARG A 45 -18.73 -5.62 13.91
N THR A 46 -18.90 -4.59 13.07
CA THR A 46 -20.04 -4.48 12.14
C THR A 46 -19.68 -4.84 10.70
N GLU A 47 -18.41 -4.95 10.36
CA GLU A 47 -17.93 -5.09 8.99
C GLU A 47 -17.18 -6.41 8.74
N GLY A 48 -16.92 -7.18 9.80
CA GLY A 48 -16.13 -8.40 9.69
C GLY A 48 -14.65 -8.13 9.45
N ASN A 49 -13.97 -9.03 8.74
CA ASN A 49 -12.54 -8.92 8.46
C ASN A 49 -12.31 -7.94 7.31
N THR A 50 -11.82 -6.75 7.62
CA THR A 50 -11.65 -5.67 6.65
C THR A 50 -10.28 -5.01 6.78
N ALA A 51 -9.87 -4.29 5.71
CA ALA A 51 -8.65 -3.47 5.74
C ALA A 51 -8.82 -2.30 6.70
N VAL A 52 -7.91 -2.16 7.65
CA VAL A 52 -7.95 -1.12 8.68
C VAL A 52 -6.75 -0.20 8.66
N GLY A 53 -5.73 -0.49 7.87
CA GLY A 53 -4.53 0.34 7.77
C GLY A 53 -3.48 -0.25 6.84
N MET A 54 -2.35 0.44 6.78
CA MET A 54 -1.17 0.01 6.05
C MET A 54 0.03 -0.02 7.00
N PHE A 55 0.91 -0.99 6.80
CA PHE A 55 2.19 -1.08 7.49
C PHE A 55 3.30 -1.15 6.45
N THR A 56 4.25 -0.23 6.53
CA THR A 56 5.25 -0.03 5.48
C THR A 56 6.68 -0.15 6.01
N GLU A 57 7.66 -0.20 5.11
CA GLU A 57 9.07 -0.14 5.47
C GLU A 57 9.40 1.09 6.32
N ARG A 58 8.76 2.22 6.06
CA ARG A 58 8.93 3.44 6.85
C ARG A 58 8.51 3.21 8.31
N ASP A 59 7.44 2.49 8.53
CA ASP A 59 6.97 2.16 9.89
C ASP A 59 7.96 1.27 10.63
N VAL A 60 8.59 0.33 9.92
CA VAL A 60 9.67 -0.52 10.48
C VAL A 60 10.85 0.35 10.91
N VAL A 61 11.29 1.25 10.05
CA VAL A 61 12.40 2.16 10.36
C VAL A 61 12.06 3.03 11.55
N ARG A 62 10.86 3.58 11.61
CA ARG A 62 10.40 4.40 12.74
C ARG A 62 10.38 3.61 14.04
N ALA A 63 9.91 2.36 14.01
CA ALA A 63 9.89 1.52 15.22
C ALA A 63 11.29 1.30 15.78
N ILE A 64 12.26 1.04 14.93
CA ILE A 64 13.66 0.85 15.32
C ILE A 64 14.26 2.16 15.82
N ALA A 65 14.00 3.28 15.13
CA ALA A 65 14.51 4.60 15.50
C ALA A 65 13.99 5.04 16.88
N GLU A 66 12.73 4.77 17.18
CA GLU A 66 12.08 5.20 18.43
C GLU A 66 12.33 4.24 19.60
N HIS A 67 12.45 2.94 19.33
CA HIS A 67 12.49 1.90 20.38
C HIS A 67 13.78 1.09 20.37
N GLY A 68 14.70 1.33 19.43
CA GLY A 68 15.92 0.56 19.30
C GLY A 68 15.63 -0.90 18.96
N ALA A 69 16.45 -1.81 19.46
CA ALA A 69 16.30 -3.25 19.21
C ALA A 69 14.96 -3.81 19.70
N ALA A 70 14.36 -3.21 20.72
CA ALA A 70 13.06 -3.61 21.23
C ALA A 70 11.94 -3.38 20.21
N GLY A 71 12.12 -2.48 19.26
CA GLY A 71 11.13 -2.20 18.22
C GLY A 71 10.75 -3.43 17.39
N VAL A 72 11.67 -4.36 17.21
CA VAL A 72 11.43 -5.60 16.44
C VAL A 72 10.36 -6.48 17.09
N SER A 73 10.28 -6.48 18.42
CA SER A 73 9.36 -7.32 19.18
C SER A 73 8.01 -6.66 19.47
N LEU A 74 7.85 -5.38 19.10
CA LEU A 74 6.58 -4.69 19.31
C LEU A 74 5.52 -5.21 18.34
N LYS A 75 4.28 -5.27 18.80
CA LYS A 75 3.14 -5.55 17.95
C LYS A 75 2.75 -4.31 17.16
N ILE A 76 2.20 -4.50 15.97
CA ILE A 76 1.70 -3.38 15.15
C ILE A 76 0.70 -2.54 15.95
N SER A 77 -0.17 -3.18 16.74
CA SER A 77 -1.17 -2.51 17.57
C SER A 77 -0.56 -1.56 18.62
N GLN A 78 0.70 -1.74 18.97
CA GLN A 78 1.40 -0.85 19.91
C GLN A 78 1.96 0.39 19.24
N LEU A 79 2.09 0.37 17.90
CA LEU A 79 2.67 1.46 17.12
C LEU A 79 1.61 2.28 16.40
N ILE A 80 0.56 1.64 15.91
CA ILE A 80 -0.50 2.30 15.17
C ILE A 80 -1.86 1.88 15.75
N SER A 81 -2.81 2.80 15.69
CA SER A 81 -4.20 2.54 16.03
C SER A 81 -5.00 2.35 14.74
N VAL A 82 -6.18 1.74 14.86
CA VAL A 82 -7.15 1.70 13.77
C VAL A 82 -7.51 3.14 13.41
N GLN A 83 -7.20 3.54 12.18
CA GLN A 83 -7.43 4.88 11.66
C GLN A 83 -8.37 4.81 10.47
N GLN A 84 -8.92 5.98 10.10
CA GLN A 84 -9.64 6.07 8.85
C GLN A 84 -8.69 5.77 7.70
N LEU A 85 -8.93 4.67 7.00
CA LEU A 85 -8.09 4.21 5.93
C LEU A 85 -8.30 5.08 4.68
N VAL A 86 -7.21 5.63 4.14
CA VAL A 86 -7.23 6.27 2.82
C VAL A 86 -7.11 5.17 1.79
N SER A 87 -8.09 5.08 0.90
CA SER A 87 -8.15 4.05 -0.14
C SER A 87 -8.61 4.65 -1.46
N CYS A 88 -8.51 3.86 -2.51
CA CYS A 88 -9.04 4.22 -3.82
C CYS A 88 -9.79 3.02 -4.43
N SER A 89 -10.47 3.26 -5.54
CA SER A 89 -11.13 2.21 -6.30
C SER A 89 -10.40 1.95 -7.62
N SER A 90 -10.69 0.82 -8.24
CA SER A 90 -10.08 0.47 -9.54
C SER A 90 -10.46 1.42 -10.67
N THR A 91 -11.58 2.14 -10.53
CA THR A 91 -12.06 3.10 -11.53
C THR A 91 -11.51 4.51 -11.33
N ASP A 92 -10.77 4.77 -10.26
CA ASP A 92 -10.15 6.06 -10.02
C ASP A 92 -9.04 6.34 -11.04
N THR A 93 -8.86 7.62 -11.39
CA THR A 93 -7.77 8.05 -12.27
C THR A 93 -6.44 8.07 -11.51
N LEU A 94 -5.34 7.95 -12.25
CA LEU A 94 -4.00 8.03 -11.65
C LEU A 94 -3.72 9.41 -11.08
N GLU A 95 -4.23 10.47 -11.71
CA GLU A 95 -4.11 11.84 -11.20
C GLU A 95 -4.79 11.99 -9.84
N HIS A 96 -5.99 11.43 -9.71
CA HIS A 96 -6.73 11.47 -8.44
C HIS A 96 -5.98 10.74 -7.34
N VAL A 97 -5.45 9.56 -7.64
CA VAL A 97 -4.68 8.76 -6.67
C VAL A 97 -3.39 9.47 -6.28
N ARG A 98 -2.69 10.06 -7.23
CA ARG A 98 -1.48 10.85 -6.93
C ARG A 98 -1.81 12.04 -6.02
N HIS A 99 -2.93 12.71 -6.26
CA HIS A 99 -3.40 13.79 -5.40
C HIS A 99 -3.67 13.31 -3.97
N LEU A 100 -4.33 12.15 -3.80
CA LEU A 100 -4.56 11.56 -2.49
C LEU A 100 -3.27 11.23 -1.76
N MET A 101 -2.29 10.68 -2.47
CA MET A 101 -0.97 10.36 -1.90
C MET A 101 -0.26 11.63 -1.43
N ASN A 102 -0.25 12.68 -2.23
CA ASN A 102 0.38 13.95 -1.89
C ASN A 102 -0.32 14.63 -0.70
N LYS A 103 -1.65 14.65 -0.71
CA LYS A 103 -2.43 15.27 0.35
C LYS A 103 -2.21 14.58 1.70
N ASN A 104 -2.10 13.26 1.69
CA ASN A 104 -1.99 12.45 2.92
C ASN A 104 -0.54 12.06 3.24
N HIS A 105 0.45 12.49 2.45
CA HIS A 105 1.87 12.16 2.62
C HIS A 105 2.13 10.66 2.68
N ILE A 106 1.48 9.91 1.81
CA ILE A 106 1.58 8.45 1.72
C ILE A 106 1.98 8.04 0.30
N ARG A 107 2.60 6.89 0.17
CA ARG A 107 3.12 6.37 -1.09
C ARG A 107 2.43 5.09 -1.56
N HIS A 108 1.50 4.59 -0.78
CA HIS A 108 0.78 3.36 -1.06
C HIS A 108 -0.69 3.56 -0.68
N LEU A 109 -1.59 3.07 -1.53
CA LEU A 109 -3.02 3.05 -1.24
C LEU A 109 -3.56 1.65 -1.49
N PRO A 110 -4.36 1.12 -0.57
CA PRO A 110 -5.14 -0.06 -0.85
C PRO A 110 -6.23 0.29 -1.89
N VAL A 111 -6.46 -0.63 -2.80
CA VAL A 111 -7.52 -0.53 -3.81
C VAL A 111 -8.68 -1.40 -3.36
N ILE A 112 -9.82 -0.79 -3.13
CA ILE A 112 -11.01 -1.45 -2.57
C ILE A 112 -12.18 -1.20 -3.50
N ASP A 113 -12.77 -2.29 -4.02
CA ASP A 113 -13.98 -2.28 -4.82
C ASP A 113 -15.06 -3.09 -4.08
N ASN A 114 -16.24 -2.51 -3.93
CA ASN A 114 -17.37 -3.21 -3.28
C ASN A 114 -16.98 -3.84 -1.94
N TYR A 115 -16.28 -3.07 -1.09
CA TYR A 115 -15.80 -3.49 0.23
C TYR A 115 -14.73 -4.58 0.19
N SER A 116 -14.24 -4.98 -1.00
CA SER A 116 -13.22 -6.00 -1.15
C SER A 116 -11.88 -5.38 -1.53
N LEU A 117 -10.83 -5.78 -0.81
CA LEU A 117 -9.47 -5.41 -1.15
C LEU A 117 -9.04 -6.18 -2.41
N ILE A 118 -8.71 -5.46 -3.48
CA ILE A 118 -8.30 -6.06 -4.75
C ILE A 118 -6.83 -5.84 -5.09
N GLY A 119 -6.17 -4.91 -4.42
CA GLY A 119 -4.76 -4.65 -4.69
C GLY A 119 -4.21 -3.51 -3.86
N VAL A 120 -2.97 -3.17 -4.13
CA VAL A 120 -2.28 -1.98 -3.59
C VAL A 120 -1.61 -1.27 -4.75
N ILE A 121 -1.78 0.04 -4.82
CA ILE A 121 -1.10 0.90 -5.79
C ILE A 121 -0.07 1.78 -5.08
N SER A 122 1.12 1.89 -5.65
CA SER A 122 2.21 2.70 -5.12
C SER A 122 2.46 3.93 -5.99
N ILE A 123 3.14 4.93 -5.42
CA ILE A 123 3.60 6.09 -6.19
C ILE A 123 4.53 5.66 -7.33
N ARG A 124 5.30 4.59 -7.14
CA ARG A 124 6.18 4.03 -8.15
C ARG A 124 5.38 3.46 -9.33
N ASP A 125 4.27 2.79 -9.06
CA ASP A 125 3.38 2.27 -10.11
C ASP A 125 2.85 3.41 -10.99
N ILE A 126 2.47 4.52 -10.36
CA ILE A 126 1.96 5.70 -11.06
C ILE A 126 3.05 6.33 -11.91
N SER A 127 4.24 6.52 -11.36
CA SER A 127 5.38 7.11 -12.09
C SER A 127 5.76 6.26 -13.29
N THR A 128 5.80 4.95 -13.14
CA THR A 128 6.09 4.03 -14.24
C THR A 128 5.03 4.14 -15.35
N ALA A 129 3.75 4.21 -14.98
CA ALA A 129 2.66 4.34 -15.96
C ALA A 129 2.74 5.65 -16.76
N PHE A 130 3.06 6.77 -16.11
CA PHE A 130 3.25 8.04 -16.79
C PHE A 130 4.47 8.04 -17.71
N ASP A 131 5.57 7.42 -17.29
CA ASP A 131 6.76 7.27 -18.11
C ASP A 131 6.47 6.42 -19.35
N ASP A 132 5.73 5.33 -19.22
CA ASP A 132 5.33 4.47 -20.33
C ASP A 132 4.44 5.22 -21.33
N GLU A 133 3.48 6.02 -20.85
CA GLU A 133 2.64 6.86 -21.69
C GLU A 133 3.47 7.91 -22.46
N ALA A 134 4.41 8.56 -21.80
CA ALA A 134 5.29 9.55 -22.43
C ALA A 134 6.16 8.90 -23.52
N MET A 135 6.71 7.72 -23.26
CA MET A 135 7.49 6.96 -24.24
C MET A 135 6.66 6.55 -25.44
N ALA A 136 5.46 6.07 -25.25
CA ALA A 136 4.54 5.71 -26.32
C ALA A 136 4.20 6.92 -27.20
N THR A 137 3.95 8.08 -26.60
CA THR A 137 3.68 9.33 -27.30
C THR A 137 4.88 9.76 -28.14
N GLN A 138 6.08 9.69 -27.60
CA GLN A 138 7.32 10.02 -28.35
C GLN A 138 7.52 9.10 -29.54
N ILE A 139 7.29 7.82 -29.39
CA ILE A 139 7.41 6.85 -30.49
C ILE A 139 6.43 7.19 -31.62
N VAL A 140 5.19 7.53 -31.27
CA VAL A 140 4.18 7.91 -32.29
C VAL A 140 4.60 9.16 -33.04
N PHE A 141 5.12 10.19 -32.38
CA PHE A 141 5.56 11.42 -33.03
C PHE A 141 6.88 11.28 -33.78
N ALA A 142 7.74 10.34 -33.38
CA ALA A 142 9.01 10.09 -34.08
C ALA A 142 8.85 9.25 -35.33
N ALA A 143 7.77 8.52 -35.45
CA ALA A 143 7.48 7.72 -36.63
C ALA A 143 6.89 8.56 -37.73
#